data_13616a04731a97d37f2464a03be8fa24
#
_entry.id   13616a04731a97d37f2464a03be8fa24
#
_cell.length_a   1.000
_cell.length_b   1.000
_cell.length_c   1.000
_cell.angle_alpha   90.00
_cell.angle_beta   90.00
_cell.angle_gamma   90.00
#
_symmetry.space_group_name_H-M   'P 1'
#
loop_
_entity.id
_entity.type
_entity.pdbx_description
1 polymer ?
#
loop_
_entity_poly.entity_id
_entity_poly.type
_entity_poly.pdbx_seq_one_letter_code
_entity_poly.pdbx_strand_id
1 'polypeptide(L)'
;VPEFYSFMTAREYLRLCGESLEMGKNDIEKRSDELLTLVGLSKENHRIRGFSRGMKQRLGIAQALLGRPKILICDEPTSALDPIGRKEILDILLSSKKQTTVLFSTHILSDVERICTDVAFLNNGKIAMQGAVADLKNVCSSHEFIVETIKADDADYLSSVLYC
;
A
#
# COMPACT_ATOMS: atom_id res chain seq x y z
N VAL A 1 1.73 11.78 -1.91
CA VAL A 1 2.68 11.61 -0.79
C VAL A 1 2.19 12.53 0.32
N PRO A 2 2.06 12.05 1.56
CA PRO A 2 1.67 12.89 2.68
C PRO A 2 2.61 14.11 2.84
N GLU A 3 2.04 15.24 3.20
CA GLU A 3 2.83 16.43 3.57
C GLU A 3 3.24 16.32 5.05
N PHE A 4 4.50 16.63 5.33
CA PHE A 4 5.08 16.55 6.66
C PHE A 4 5.72 17.89 7.06
N TYR A 5 5.83 18.14 8.35
CA TYR A 5 6.67 19.23 8.86
C TYR A 5 8.15 18.89 8.61
N SER A 6 8.68 19.37 7.51
CA SER A 6 10.00 19.00 6.96
C SER A 6 11.18 19.30 7.88
N PHE A 7 11.00 20.21 8.85
CA PHE A 7 12.01 20.58 9.86
C PHE A 7 12.08 19.64 11.07
N MET A 8 11.10 18.71 11.21
CA MET A 8 11.07 17.72 12.28
C MET A 8 11.82 16.45 11.90
N THR A 9 12.26 15.68 12.89
CA THR A 9 12.60 14.26 12.76
C THR A 9 11.33 13.41 12.73
N ALA A 10 11.43 12.14 12.31
CA ALA A 10 10.29 11.21 12.29
C ALA A 10 9.68 11.03 13.71
N ARG A 11 10.54 10.95 14.73
CA ARG A 11 10.11 10.80 16.13
C ARG A 11 9.37 12.05 16.65
N GLU A 12 9.90 13.24 16.41
CA GLU A 12 9.23 14.49 16.78
C GLU A 12 7.88 14.62 16.10
N TYR A 13 7.80 14.22 14.83
CA TYR A 13 6.55 14.24 14.07
C TYR A 13 5.49 13.25 14.64
N LEU A 14 5.89 12.00 14.93
CA LEU A 14 4.97 11.03 15.54
C LEU A 14 4.53 11.47 16.94
N ARG A 15 5.41 12.12 17.71
CA ARG A 15 5.06 12.69 19.01
C ARG A 15 3.97 13.76 18.86
N LEU A 16 4.13 14.71 17.96
CA LEU A 16 3.13 15.74 17.67
C LEU A 16 1.78 15.10 17.28
N CYS A 17 1.80 14.08 16.41
CA CYS A 17 0.59 13.36 16.02
C CYS A 17 -0.07 12.66 17.22
N GLY A 18 0.72 12.02 18.09
CA GLY A 18 0.22 11.34 19.28
C GLY A 18 -0.38 12.29 20.31
N GLU A 19 0.22 13.47 20.49
CA GLU A 19 -0.32 14.54 21.34
C GLU A 19 -1.66 15.05 20.78
N SER A 20 -1.79 15.19 19.47
CA SER A 20 -3.06 15.56 18.82
C SER A 20 -4.14 14.49 18.93
N LEU A 21 -3.76 13.24 19.14
CA LEU A 21 -4.67 12.12 19.43
C LEU A 21 -4.92 11.93 20.93
N GLU A 22 -4.49 12.88 21.78
CA GLU A 22 -4.63 12.85 23.25
C GLU A 22 -4.00 11.60 23.89
N MET A 23 -2.99 11.01 23.27
CA MET A 23 -2.29 9.83 23.81
C MET A 23 -1.38 10.23 24.98
N GLY A 24 -1.22 9.34 25.96
CA GLY A 24 -0.28 9.55 27.07
C GLY A 24 1.18 9.55 26.57
N LYS A 25 2.04 10.41 27.16
CA LYS A 25 3.44 10.57 26.72
C LYS A 25 4.22 9.25 26.61
N ASN A 26 4.10 8.38 27.64
CA ASN A 26 4.79 7.10 27.64
C ASN A 26 4.28 6.15 26.54
N ASP A 27 2.97 6.20 26.23
CA ASP A 27 2.38 5.39 25.15
C ASP A 27 2.82 5.91 23.78
N ILE A 28 2.91 7.23 23.58
CA ILE A 28 3.45 7.85 22.37
C ILE A 28 4.89 7.38 22.12
N GLU A 29 5.77 7.47 23.12
CA GLU A 29 7.18 7.08 22.96
C GLU A 29 7.30 5.60 22.60
N LYS A 30 6.65 4.72 23.38
CA LYS A 30 6.66 3.28 23.12
C LYS A 30 6.10 2.95 21.75
N ARG A 31 4.94 3.51 21.41
CA ARG A 31 4.29 3.24 20.12
C ARG A 31 5.09 3.79 18.94
N SER A 32 5.72 4.95 19.10
CA SER A 32 6.61 5.51 18.07
C SER A 32 7.81 4.60 17.82
N ASP A 33 8.43 4.04 18.84
CA ASP A 33 9.55 3.10 18.70
C ASP A 33 9.14 1.82 17.96
N GLU A 34 7.99 1.25 18.33
CA GLU A 34 7.41 0.08 17.66
C GLU A 34 7.18 0.36 16.17
N LEU A 35 6.55 1.50 15.85
CA LEU A 35 6.21 1.87 14.48
C LEU A 35 7.42 2.26 13.64
N LEU A 36 8.35 3.03 14.17
CA LEU A 36 9.60 3.37 13.47
C LEU A 36 10.42 2.11 13.17
N THR A 37 10.38 1.12 14.05
CA THR A 37 11.01 -0.18 13.81
C THR A 37 10.28 -0.95 12.71
N LEU A 38 8.94 -1.02 12.77
CA LEU A 38 8.10 -1.67 11.77
C LEU A 38 8.34 -1.13 10.37
N VAL A 39 8.44 0.21 10.23
CA VAL A 39 8.63 0.86 8.93
C VAL A 39 10.11 1.05 8.55
N GLY A 40 11.05 0.48 9.30
CA GLY A 40 12.49 0.55 9.00
C GLY A 40 13.10 1.95 9.09
N LEU A 41 12.56 2.82 9.95
CA LEU A 41 13.03 4.18 10.16
C LEU A 41 13.61 4.43 11.56
N SER A 42 13.80 3.40 12.38
CA SER A 42 14.24 3.51 13.77
C SER A 42 15.64 4.14 13.93
N LYS A 43 16.50 4.00 12.92
CA LYS A 43 17.88 4.53 12.90
C LYS A 43 17.98 5.92 12.24
N GLU A 44 16.89 6.45 11.68
CA GLU A 44 16.86 7.70 10.94
C GLU A 44 16.68 8.89 11.89
N ASN A 45 17.79 9.52 12.26
CA ASN A 45 17.79 10.65 13.20
C ASN A 45 17.85 12.02 12.52
N HIS A 46 17.88 12.06 11.19
CA HIS A 46 17.87 13.32 10.44
C HIS A 46 16.45 13.83 10.16
N ARG A 47 16.36 15.08 9.73
CA ARG A 47 15.08 15.75 9.49
C ARG A 47 14.37 15.18 8.28
N ILE A 48 13.02 15.18 8.30
CA ILE A 48 12.13 14.64 7.24
C ILE A 48 12.41 15.29 5.87
N ARG A 49 12.93 16.53 5.83
CA ARG A 49 13.34 17.16 4.55
C ARG A 49 14.37 16.34 3.77
N GLY A 50 15.18 15.54 4.46
CA GLY A 50 16.18 14.65 3.85
C GLY A 50 15.64 13.24 3.50
N PHE A 51 14.37 12.95 3.78
CA PHE A 51 13.78 11.64 3.50
C PHE A 51 13.54 11.45 2.01
N SER A 52 13.84 10.25 1.51
CA SER A 52 13.41 9.82 0.19
C SER A 52 11.87 9.71 0.12
N ARG A 53 11.33 9.57 -1.10
CA ARG A 53 9.90 9.36 -1.30
C ARG A 53 9.40 8.12 -0.56
N GLY A 54 10.11 7.00 -0.65
CA GLY A 54 9.78 5.76 0.05
C GLY A 54 9.84 5.90 1.57
N MET A 55 10.84 6.63 2.12
CA MET A 55 10.90 6.92 3.55
C MET A 55 9.70 7.76 4.02
N LYS A 56 9.28 8.76 3.25
CA LYS A 56 8.09 9.56 3.55
C LYS A 56 6.82 8.71 3.50
N GLN A 57 6.69 7.84 2.50
CA GLN A 57 5.55 6.92 2.40
C GLN A 57 5.48 5.99 3.62
N ARG A 58 6.59 5.41 4.04
CA ARG A 58 6.69 4.55 5.23
C ARG A 58 6.36 5.32 6.52
N LEU A 59 6.84 6.56 6.66
CA LEU A 59 6.47 7.42 7.79
C LEU A 59 4.96 7.74 7.81
N GLY A 60 4.33 7.95 6.65
CA GLY A 60 2.88 8.14 6.54
C GLY A 60 2.08 6.95 7.05
N ILE A 61 2.53 5.72 6.73
CA ILE A 61 1.91 4.50 7.26
C ILE A 61 2.10 4.42 8.79
N ALA A 62 3.30 4.74 9.31
CA ALA A 62 3.56 4.77 10.74
C ALA A 62 2.63 5.77 11.46
N GLN A 63 2.47 6.98 10.91
CA GLN A 63 1.54 7.98 11.41
C GLN A 63 0.10 7.45 11.45
N ALA A 64 -0.36 6.85 10.36
CA ALA A 64 -1.72 6.33 10.27
C ALA A 64 -2.00 5.18 11.27
N LEU A 65 -0.96 4.39 11.61
CA LEU A 65 -1.06 3.30 12.59
C LEU A 65 -0.88 3.74 14.05
N LEU A 66 -0.51 5.01 14.31
CA LEU A 66 -0.15 5.49 15.64
C LEU A 66 -1.30 5.32 16.65
N GLY A 67 -2.50 5.73 16.27
CA GLY A 67 -3.71 5.64 17.09
C GLY A 67 -4.36 4.26 17.16
N ARG A 68 -3.67 3.19 16.72
CA ARG A 68 -4.22 1.81 16.67
C ARG A 68 -5.58 1.73 15.98
N PRO A 69 -5.70 2.20 14.73
CA PRO A 69 -6.97 2.22 14.03
C PRO A 69 -7.49 0.80 13.76
N LYS A 70 -8.81 0.63 13.74
CA LYS A 70 -9.44 -0.63 13.31
C LYS A 70 -9.32 -0.84 11.79
N ILE A 71 -9.28 0.25 11.04
CA ILE A 71 -9.18 0.25 9.57
C ILE A 71 -8.09 1.23 9.16
N LEU A 72 -7.16 0.77 8.31
CA LEU A 72 -6.15 1.57 7.63
C LEU A 72 -6.52 1.66 6.15
N ILE A 73 -6.69 2.88 5.63
CA ILE A 73 -7.00 3.12 4.22
C ILE A 73 -5.80 3.78 3.55
N CYS A 74 -5.31 3.18 2.48
CA CYS A 74 -4.17 3.68 1.71
C CYS A 74 -4.55 3.82 0.22
N ASP A 75 -4.33 5.00 -0.33
CA ASP A 75 -4.52 5.25 -1.76
C ASP A 75 -3.18 5.12 -2.48
N GLU A 76 -3.09 4.14 -3.41
CA GLU A 76 -1.90 3.87 -4.22
C GLU A 76 -0.58 3.83 -3.41
N PRO A 77 -0.47 3.07 -2.30
CA PRO A 77 0.66 3.16 -1.37
C PRO A 77 2.01 2.77 -1.98
N THR A 78 2.01 2.02 -3.07
CA THR A 78 3.22 1.56 -3.77
C THR A 78 3.55 2.37 -5.02
N SER A 79 2.72 3.36 -5.38
CA SER A 79 2.86 4.16 -6.59
C SER A 79 4.18 4.93 -6.63
N ALA A 80 4.84 4.89 -7.79
CA ALA A 80 6.10 5.59 -8.08
C ALA A 80 7.23 5.28 -7.08
N LEU A 81 7.26 4.06 -6.55
CA LEU A 81 8.39 3.50 -5.83
C LEU A 81 9.15 2.53 -6.73
N ASP A 82 10.45 2.39 -6.46
CA ASP A 82 11.27 1.34 -7.03
C ASP A 82 10.84 -0.06 -6.52
N PRO A 83 11.26 -1.15 -7.15
CA PRO A 83 10.82 -2.50 -6.74
C PRO A 83 11.13 -2.84 -5.27
N ILE A 84 12.24 -2.32 -4.72
CA ILE A 84 12.63 -2.55 -3.32
C ILE A 84 11.69 -1.81 -2.38
N GLY A 85 11.50 -0.51 -2.60
CA GLY A 85 10.61 0.32 -1.78
C GLY A 85 9.15 -0.16 -1.84
N ARG A 86 8.70 -0.64 -3.02
CA ARG A 86 7.39 -1.28 -3.18
C ARG A 86 7.24 -2.53 -2.31
N LYS A 87 8.24 -3.41 -2.35
CA LYS A 87 8.28 -4.61 -1.50
C LYS A 87 8.20 -4.25 -0.02
N GLU A 88 8.99 -3.26 0.42
CA GLU A 88 9.00 -2.80 1.81
C GLU A 88 7.61 -2.32 2.27
N ILE A 89 6.90 -1.53 1.45
CA ILE A 89 5.54 -1.09 1.76
C ILE A 89 4.58 -2.27 1.89
N LEU A 90 4.61 -3.22 0.95
CA LEU A 90 3.73 -4.39 1.00
C LEU A 90 4.00 -5.25 2.24
N ASP A 91 5.26 -5.43 2.64
CA ASP A 91 5.64 -6.17 3.85
C ASP A 91 5.15 -5.47 5.13
N ILE A 92 5.19 -4.13 5.18
CA ILE A 92 4.63 -3.34 6.28
C ILE A 92 3.10 -3.51 6.35
N LEU A 93 2.40 -3.38 5.22
CA LEU A 93 0.94 -3.56 5.17
C LEU A 93 0.54 -4.98 5.59
N LEU A 94 1.25 -5.99 5.10
CA LEU A 94 1.02 -7.39 5.48
C LEU A 94 1.21 -7.62 6.98
N SER A 95 2.26 -7.05 7.57
CA SER A 95 2.53 -7.13 9.00
C SER A 95 1.45 -6.44 9.84
N SER A 96 0.87 -5.36 9.31
CA SER A 96 -0.18 -4.57 9.98
C SER A 96 -1.54 -5.29 10.03
N LYS A 97 -1.80 -6.25 9.13
CA LYS A 97 -3.08 -7.02 9.07
C LYS A 97 -3.41 -7.78 10.36
N LYS A 98 -2.42 -8.03 11.22
CA LYS A 98 -2.64 -8.69 12.52
C LYS A 98 -3.40 -7.82 13.52
N GLN A 99 -3.37 -6.51 13.35
CA GLN A 99 -3.91 -5.54 14.32
C GLN A 99 -4.98 -4.61 13.72
N THR A 100 -5.01 -4.46 12.39
CA THR A 100 -5.92 -3.55 11.70
C THR A 100 -6.38 -4.14 10.37
N THR A 101 -7.61 -3.84 9.96
CA THR A 101 -8.06 -4.17 8.60
C THR A 101 -7.40 -3.18 7.64
N VAL A 102 -6.69 -3.71 6.63
CA VAL A 102 -6.02 -2.88 5.61
C VAL A 102 -6.85 -2.87 4.34
N LEU A 103 -7.27 -1.68 3.92
CA LEU A 103 -7.89 -1.40 2.63
C LEU A 103 -6.94 -0.52 1.83
N PHE A 104 -6.56 -0.93 0.63
CA PHE A 104 -5.74 -0.08 -0.24
C PHE A 104 -6.16 -0.18 -1.69
N SER A 105 -6.00 0.93 -2.41
CA SER A 105 -6.18 0.97 -3.86
C SER A 105 -4.85 0.63 -4.56
N THR A 106 -4.93 -0.05 -5.69
CA THR A 106 -3.77 -0.25 -6.58
C THR A 106 -4.25 -0.62 -7.98
N HIS A 107 -3.47 -0.24 -9.00
CA HIS A 107 -3.63 -0.72 -10.38
C HIS A 107 -2.66 -1.87 -10.70
N ILE A 108 -1.92 -2.37 -9.70
CA ILE A 108 -0.87 -3.37 -9.87
C ILE A 108 -1.37 -4.72 -9.33
N LEU A 109 -1.76 -5.61 -10.22
CA LEU A 109 -2.34 -6.91 -9.86
C LEU A 109 -1.42 -7.78 -8.99
N SER A 110 -0.11 -7.76 -9.22
CA SER A 110 0.85 -8.52 -8.40
C SER A 110 0.90 -8.06 -6.93
N ASP A 111 0.50 -6.82 -6.59
CA ASP A 111 0.37 -6.36 -5.21
C ASP A 111 -0.87 -6.98 -4.55
N VAL A 112 -1.99 -7.03 -5.30
CA VAL A 112 -3.22 -7.68 -4.86
C VAL A 112 -2.97 -9.15 -4.53
N GLU A 113 -2.37 -9.88 -5.47
CA GLU A 113 -2.06 -11.30 -5.31
C GLU A 113 -1.16 -11.61 -4.12
N ARG A 114 -0.25 -10.69 -3.82
CA ARG A 114 0.74 -10.88 -2.77
C ARG A 114 0.17 -10.71 -1.36
N ILE A 115 -0.72 -9.73 -1.16
CA ILE A 115 -1.13 -9.36 0.20
C ILE A 115 -2.64 -9.33 0.44
N CYS A 116 -3.50 -9.34 -0.61
CA CYS A 116 -4.95 -9.27 -0.42
C CYS A 116 -5.57 -10.65 -0.16
N THR A 117 -6.61 -10.66 0.65
CA THR A 117 -7.54 -11.80 0.81
C THR A 117 -8.74 -11.63 -0.10
N ASP A 118 -9.24 -10.40 -0.19
CA ASP A 118 -10.41 -10.01 -0.97
C ASP A 118 -10.07 -8.83 -1.85
N VAL A 119 -10.78 -8.69 -2.95
CA VAL A 119 -10.62 -7.61 -3.93
C VAL A 119 -11.95 -7.13 -4.46
N ALA A 120 -12.03 -5.84 -4.75
CA ALA A 120 -13.14 -5.23 -5.47
C ALA A 120 -12.59 -4.47 -6.68
N PHE A 121 -13.10 -4.76 -7.87
CA PHE A 121 -12.75 -4.06 -9.10
C PHE A 121 -13.72 -2.91 -9.33
N LEU A 122 -13.17 -1.69 -9.44
CA LEU A 122 -13.92 -0.48 -9.71
C LEU A 122 -13.85 -0.14 -11.21
N ASN A 123 -15.01 0.05 -11.82
CA ASN A 123 -15.13 0.53 -13.18
C ASN A 123 -16.20 1.64 -13.25
N ASN A 124 -15.83 2.81 -13.78
CA ASN A 124 -16.73 3.96 -13.91
C ASN A 124 -17.48 4.31 -12.61
N GLY A 125 -16.79 4.26 -11.45
CA GLY A 125 -17.35 4.58 -10.14
C GLY A 125 -18.30 3.51 -9.56
N LYS A 126 -18.39 2.32 -10.17
CA LYS A 126 -19.19 1.19 -9.70
C LYS A 126 -18.30 -0.02 -9.45
N ILE A 127 -18.70 -0.84 -8.49
CA ILE A 127 -18.08 -2.15 -8.27
C ILE A 127 -18.55 -3.07 -9.41
N ALA A 128 -17.62 -3.44 -10.29
CA ALA A 128 -17.89 -4.35 -11.40
C ALA A 128 -17.83 -5.81 -10.93
N MET A 129 -16.89 -6.14 -10.03
CA MET A 129 -16.69 -7.48 -9.47
C MET A 129 -16.06 -7.37 -8.08
N GLN A 130 -16.38 -8.29 -7.19
CA GLN A 130 -15.73 -8.41 -5.88
C GLN A 130 -15.74 -9.87 -5.42
N GLY A 131 -14.76 -10.25 -4.60
CA GLY A 131 -14.67 -11.59 -4.03
C GLY A 131 -13.29 -11.90 -3.48
N ALA A 132 -13.11 -13.13 -3.01
CA ALA A 132 -11.82 -13.62 -2.58
C ALA A 132 -10.86 -13.72 -3.77
N VAL A 133 -9.60 -13.32 -3.57
CA VAL A 133 -8.56 -13.39 -4.61
C VAL A 133 -8.39 -14.82 -5.15
N ALA A 134 -8.49 -15.82 -4.27
CA ALA A 134 -8.38 -17.23 -4.67
C ALA A 134 -9.47 -17.66 -5.64
N ASP A 135 -10.72 -17.22 -5.41
CA ASP A 135 -11.87 -17.58 -6.25
C ASP A 135 -11.78 -16.90 -7.62
N LEU A 136 -11.38 -15.62 -7.64
CA LEU A 136 -11.23 -14.85 -8.87
C LEU A 136 -10.11 -15.39 -9.75
N LYS A 137 -9.00 -15.84 -9.16
CA LYS A 137 -7.94 -16.53 -9.90
C LYS A 137 -8.44 -17.78 -10.62
N ASN A 138 -9.30 -18.57 -9.98
CA ASN A 138 -9.87 -19.77 -10.59
C ASN A 138 -10.81 -19.43 -11.75
N VAL A 139 -11.54 -18.32 -11.68
CA VAL A 139 -12.42 -17.86 -12.78
C VAL A 139 -11.58 -17.32 -13.94
N CYS A 140 -10.51 -16.58 -13.67
CA CYS A 140 -9.62 -16.02 -14.71
C CYS A 140 -8.64 -17.07 -15.29
N SER A 141 -8.34 -18.15 -14.56
CA SER A 141 -7.42 -19.21 -15.06
C SER A 141 -8.05 -20.14 -16.07
N SER A 142 -9.36 -20.06 -16.31
CA SER A 142 -10.04 -20.83 -17.34
C SER A 142 -9.83 -20.19 -18.72
N HIS A 143 -8.75 -20.56 -19.39
CA HIS A 143 -8.55 -20.43 -20.84
C HIS A 143 -8.15 -19.08 -21.43
N GLU A 144 -7.47 -18.19 -20.70
CA GLU A 144 -6.84 -17.02 -21.32
C GLU A 144 -5.40 -17.32 -21.74
N PHE A 145 -5.14 -17.25 -23.04
CA PHE A 145 -3.80 -17.23 -23.60
C PHE A 145 -3.37 -15.78 -23.80
N ILE A 146 -2.22 -15.39 -23.27
CA ILE A 146 -1.58 -14.11 -23.63
C ILE A 146 -0.91 -14.32 -24.98
N VAL A 147 -1.42 -13.70 -26.03
CA VAL A 147 -0.81 -13.71 -27.35
C VAL A 147 -0.13 -12.37 -27.59
N GLU A 148 1.22 -12.37 -27.63
CA GLU A 148 1.98 -11.21 -28.05
C GLU A 148 2.07 -11.19 -29.58
N THR A 149 1.55 -10.13 -30.20
CA THR A 149 1.66 -9.93 -31.65
C THR A 149 2.81 -9.00 -32.00
N ILE A 150 3.54 -9.33 -33.07
CA ILE A 150 4.69 -8.53 -33.53
C ILE A 150 4.22 -7.29 -34.32
N LYS A 151 2.99 -7.32 -34.86
CA LYS A 151 2.39 -6.22 -35.64
C LYS A 151 1.03 -5.87 -35.06
N ALA A 152 0.68 -4.56 -35.08
CA ALA A 152 -0.61 -4.07 -34.61
C ALA A 152 -1.79 -4.69 -35.37
N ASP A 153 -1.65 -4.86 -36.71
CA ASP A 153 -2.71 -5.43 -37.56
C ASP A 153 -3.06 -6.89 -37.20
N ASP A 154 -2.09 -7.65 -36.68
CA ASP A 154 -2.29 -9.03 -36.22
C ASP A 154 -3.10 -9.08 -34.91
N ALA A 155 -3.02 -8.04 -34.07
CA ALA A 155 -3.78 -7.92 -32.84
C ALA A 155 -5.28 -7.70 -33.14
N ASP A 156 -5.60 -6.87 -34.12
CA ASP A 156 -6.97 -6.60 -34.56
C ASP A 156 -7.61 -7.83 -35.18
N TYR A 157 -6.85 -8.58 -35.99
CA TYR A 157 -7.32 -9.85 -36.57
C TYR A 157 -7.59 -10.90 -35.47
N LEU A 158 -6.67 -11.08 -34.54
CA LEU A 158 -6.84 -12.05 -33.42
C LEU A 158 -8.01 -11.66 -32.51
N SER A 159 -8.21 -10.38 -32.21
CA SER A 159 -9.35 -9.92 -31.41
C SER A 159 -10.68 -10.22 -32.11
N SER A 160 -10.75 -10.15 -33.45
CA SER A 160 -11.95 -10.46 -34.23
C SER A 160 -12.27 -11.97 -34.30
N VAL A 161 -11.26 -12.84 -34.13
CA VAL A 161 -11.39 -14.31 -34.20
C VAL A 161 -11.63 -14.94 -32.83
N LEU A 162 -11.10 -14.32 -31.75
CA LEU A 162 -11.18 -14.86 -30.38
C LEU A 162 -12.46 -14.47 -29.62
N TYR A 163 -13.30 -13.56 -30.17
CA TYR A 163 -14.63 -13.23 -29.66
C TYR A 163 -15.72 -14.09 -30.38
N CYS A 164 -15.61 -15.41 -30.24
CA CYS A 164 -16.69 -16.35 -30.60
C CYS A 164 -17.09 -17.13 -29.38
#